data_0bdb5006884f8ceec86465354e0ba5a1
#
_entry.id   0bdb5006884f8ceec86465354e0ba5a1
#
_cell.length_a   1.000
_cell.length_b   1.000
_cell.length_c   1.000
_cell.angle_alpha   90.00
_cell.angle_beta   90.00
_cell.angle_gamma   90.00
#
_symmetry.space_group_name_H-M   'P 1'
#
loop_
_entity.id
_entity.type
_entity.pdbx_description
1 polymer ?
#
loop_
_entity_poly.entity_id
_entity_poly.type
_entity_poly.pdbx_seq_one_letter_code
_entity_poly.pdbx_strand_id
1 'polypeptide(L)'
;MKKRLFRFMAVAMLSTALFSCEKGENNNTTNDSQADEGRVYILNEGVWGGNDSELSRYSAEENTIINDYFSSKNGRGLGDVATDIEIYGSKMYVVVNTSNTVEILDPKTGKSIQQIPLSGKQPREVAFYEGYAYVSCYDKTVVKIDTTTLSIVAQCQTEGGKCEDLYAYNGYLYVTHAWDQTSTGSTYYDSTMSVINLNNFTVEEKITIGLNPKQVKPIGQGRIMVVCNGNYADVSSYLSVLNMDTKMVHKIDIPASNIAVYNDVYALAYNYDWTTGEQVFTKIDLNTFVGTTWNYDGGKSLVSPYGIAIDPQTQNTYITDAQNYQTNGDVYVFDAQGRFISKHECGIGPSKIVFL
;
A
#
# COMPACT_ATOMS: atom_id res chain seq x y z
N MET A 1 38.02 -62.15 -3.53
CA MET A 1 38.73 -62.89 -2.45
C MET A 1 38.70 -62.10 -1.17
N LYS A 2 38.18 -62.74 -0.08
CA LYS A 2 38.34 -62.47 1.37
C LYS A 2 37.88 -61.08 1.90
N LYS A 3 36.68 -61.05 2.43
CA LYS A 3 36.17 -61.02 3.83
C LYS A 3 37.19 -60.53 4.89
N ARG A 4 36.78 -59.52 5.69
CA ARG A 4 36.79 -59.63 7.16
C ARG A 4 35.89 -58.54 7.81
N LEU A 5 34.99 -59.09 8.56
CA LEU A 5 34.06 -58.53 9.53
C LEU A 5 34.80 -58.33 10.86
N PHE A 6 34.57 -57.22 11.58
CA PHE A 6 34.81 -57.20 13.02
C PHE A 6 33.68 -56.43 13.74
N ARG A 7 32.99 -57.20 14.58
CA ARG A 7 32.11 -56.74 15.67
C ARG A 7 32.96 -56.45 16.90
N PHE A 8 32.51 -55.57 17.76
CA PHE A 8 32.60 -55.62 19.26
C PHE A 8 32.13 -54.21 19.74
N MET A 9 31.36 -53.99 20.66
CA MET A 9 30.78 -54.60 21.88
C MET A 9 30.46 -53.40 22.81
N ALA A 10 29.23 -53.33 23.26
CA ALA A 10 28.73 -52.35 24.21
C ALA A 10 29.34 -52.55 25.59
N VAL A 11 29.66 -51.46 26.28
CA VAL A 11 29.85 -51.44 27.73
C VAL A 11 29.00 -50.30 28.32
N ALA A 12 28.00 -50.69 29.08
CA ALA A 12 27.22 -49.82 29.94
C ALA A 12 27.99 -49.56 31.24
N MET A 13 28.20 -48.32 31.60
CA MET A 13 28.59 -47.93 32.97
C MET A 13 27.48 -47.09 33.59
N LEU A 14 26.92 -47.68 34.62
CA LEU A 14 26.00 -47.07 35.58
C LEU A 14 26.85 -46.26 36.58
N SER A 15 26.60 -44.97 36.71
CA SER A 15 27.15 -44.17 37.83
C SER A 15 26.02 -43.38 38.51
N THR A 16 25.91 -43.63 39.78
CA THR A 16 24.96 -43.15 40.76
C THR A 16 25.07 -41.62 40.96
N ALA A 17 23.93 -40.94 40.93
CA ALA A 17 23.78 -39.54 41.24
C ALA A 17 23.79 -39.31 42.75
N LEU A 18 24.63 -38.41 43.19
CA LEU A 18 24.54 -37.78 44.52
C LEU A 18 23.75 -36.49 44.39
N PHE A 19 22.63 -36.38 45.10
CA PHE A 19 21.85 -35.17 45.25
C PHE A 19 22.65 -34.15 46.11
N SER A 20 23.00 -33.02 45.52
CA SER A 20 23.35 -31.81 46.24
C SER A 20 22.25 -30.79 46.04
N CYS A 21 21.55 -30.40 47.11
CA CYS A 21 20.62 -29.29 47.14
C CYS A 21 21.43 -28.01 47.22
N GLU A 22 21.55 -27.26 46.14
CA GLU A 22 21.88 -25.85 46.17
C GLU A 22 20.61 -25.01 45.90
N LYS A 23 20.39 -24.02 46.75
CA LYS A 23 19.32 -23.03 46.63
C LYS A 23 19.48 -22.29 45.31
N GLY A 24 18.58 -22.54 44.35
CA GLY A 24 18.51 -21.80 43.12
C GLY A 24 18.06 -20.36 43.40
N GLU A 25 18.86 -19.40 43.00
CA GLU A 25 18.42 -18.04 42.75
C GLU A 25 17.34 -18.09 41.65
N ASN A 26 16.17 -17.56 41.95
CA ASN A 26 15.12 -17.32 40.98
C ASN A 26 15.61 -16.28 39.94
N ASN A 27 16.27 -16.73 38.91
CA ASN A 27 16.28 -16.00 37.64
C ASN A 27 14.89 -16.13 37.01
N ASN A 28 13.97 -15.26 37.41
CA ASN A 28 12.84 -14.90 36.59
C ASN A 28 13.40 -14.20 35.34
N THR A 29 13.81 -14.97 34.34
CA THR A 29 13.70 -14.50 32.98
C THR A 29 12.21 -14.38 32.72
N THR A 30 11.67 -13.21 32.95
CA THR A 30 10.46 -12.76 32.27
C THR A 30 10.81 -12.88 30.78
N ASN A 31 10.40 -13.99 30.15
CA ASN A 31 10.08 -13.97 28.76
C ASN A 31 8.95 -12.92 28.65
N ASP A 32 9.35 -11.68 28.44
CA ASP A 32 8.48 -10.69 27.85
C ASP A 32 8.18 -11.23 26.45
N SER A 33 7.17 -12.08 26.36
CA SER A 33 6.54 -12.41 25.09
C SER A 33 5.95 -11.08 24.64
N GLN A 34 6.74 -10.33 23.89
CA GLN A 34 6.28 -9.12 23.23
C GLN A 34 5.06 -9.55 22.42
N ALA A 35 3.89 -9.03 22.82
CA ALA A 35 2.63 -9.35 22.13
C ALA A 35 2.84 -9.14 20.64
N ASP A 36 2.33 -10.03 19.81
CA ASP A 36 2.40 -9.85 18.36
C ASP A 36 1.60 -8.59 18.00
N GLU A 37 2.32 -7.53 17.67
CA GLU A 37 1.71 -6.26 17.26
C GLU A 37 1.02 -6.38 15.89
N GLY A 38 1.11 -7.55 15.24
CA GLY A 38 0.48 -7.82 13.96
C GLY A 38 1.35 -7.45 12.76
N ARG A 39 0.86 -7.81 11.58
CA ARG A 39 1.55 -7.63 10.31
C ARG A 39 0.83 -6.68 9.33
N VAL A 40 -0.28 -6.10 9.71
CA VAL A 40 -1.09 -5.22 8.84
C VAL A 40 -0.95 -3.78 9.32
N TYR A 41 -0.45 -2.93 8.44
CA TYR A 41 -0.45 -1.49 8.67
C TYR A 41 -1.58 -0.83 7.91
N ILE A 42 -2.25 0.12 8.57
CA ILE A 42 -3.28 0.98 8.00
C ILE A 42 -2.77 2.41 8.10
N LEU A 43 -2.68 3.08 6.96
CA LEU A 43 -2.36 4.50 6.89
C LEU A 43 -3.64 5.31 7.08
N ASN A 44 -3.61 6.19 8.06
CA ASN A 44 -4.67 7.17 8.32
C ASN A 44 -4.18 8.54 7.81
N GLU A 45 -4.85 9.08 6.79
CA GLU A 45 -4.43 10.34 6.16
C GLU A 45 -4.50 11.53 7.11
N GLY A 46 -5.46 11.49 8.04
CA GLY A 46 -5.80 12.63 8.87
C GLY A 46 -6.67 13.65 8.14
N VAL A 47 -6.89 14.79 8.79
CA VAL A 47 -7.63 15.94 8.22
C VAL A 47 -6.64 16.95 7.66
N TRP A 48 -6.88 17.46 6.47
CA TRP A 48 -6.05 18.49 5.86
C TRP A 48 -5.91 19.73 6.78
N GLY A 49 -4.69 20.09 7.10
CA GLY A 49 -4.35 21.12 8.08
C GLY A 49 -4.42 20.65 9.54
N GLY A 50 -4.80 19.40 9.79
CA GLY A 50 -4.89 18.81 11.14
C GLY A 50 -3.54 18.37 11.71
N ASN A 51 -2.57 18.04 10.86
CA ASN A 51 -1.29 17.46 11.25
C ASN A 51 -1.44 16.21 12.13
N ASP A 52 -2.45 15.40 11.79
CA ASP A 52 -2.94 14.25 12.55
C ASP A 52 -2.90 12.93 11.76
N SER A 53 -2.11 12.89 10.67
CA SER A 53 -1.81 11.62 10.00
C SER A 53 -1.12 10.64 10.95
N GLU A 54 -1.51 9.36 10.87
CA GLU A 54 -1.02 8.35 11.80
C GLU A 54 -1.00 6.96 11.16
N LEU A 55 -0.39 5.99 11.82
CA LEU A 55 -0.45 4.58 11.50
C LEU A 55 -1.27 3.83 12.55
N SER A 56 -2.14 2.93 12.08
CA SER A 56 -2.69 1.86 12.91
C SER A 56 -2.02 0.54 12.55
N ARG A 57 -1.80 -0.33 13.54
CA ARG A 57 -1.23 -1.66 13.33
C ARG A 57 -2.17 -2.74 13.84
N TYR A 58 -2.58 -3.64 12.96
CA TYR A 58 -3.54 -4.70 13.25
C TYR A 58 -2.89 -6.07 13.27
N SER A 59 -3.16 -6.83 14.35
CA SER A 59 -2.85 -8.25 14.48
C SER A 59 -4.11 -9.08 14.21
N ALA A 60 -4.07 -9.86 13.14
CA ALA A 60 -5.16 -10.81 12.85
C ALA A 60 -5.14 -12.01 13.81
N GLU A 61 -3.97 -12.38 14.34
CA GLU A 61 -3.81 -13.48 15.30
C GLU A 61 -4.43 -13.13 16.64
N GLU A 62 -4.09 -11.96 17.18
CA GLU A 62 -4.62 -11.46 18.46
C GLU A 62 -6.00 -10.80 18.31
N ASN A 63 -6.44 -10.54 17.08
CA ASN A 63 -7.64 -9.77 16.74
C ASN A 63 -7.69 -8.40 17.45
N THR A 64 -6.55 -7.70 17.45
CA THR A 64 -6.36 -6.40 18.11
C THR A 64 -5.79 -5.38 17.15
N ILE A 65 -6.05 -4.10 17.42
CA ILE A 65 -5.47 -2.97 16.70
C ILE A 65 -4.80 -2.01 17.67
N ILE A 66 -3.63 -1.49 17.28
CA ILE A 66 -2.92 -0.43 18.00
C ILE A 66 -3.02 0.82 17.14
N ASN A 67 -3.76 1.82 17.62
CA ASN A 67 -3.84 3.14 17.01
C ASN A 67 -2.67 4.02 17.51
N ASP A 68 -2.47 5.17 16.86
CA ASP A 68 -1.37 6.11 17.14
C ASP A 68 0.00 5.40 17.16
N TYR A 69 0.12 4.37 16.28
CA TYR A 69 1.28 3.49 16.30
C TYR A 69 2.59 4.23 16.02
N PHE A 70 2.59 5.13 15.00
CA PHE A 70 3.79 5.90 14.68
C PHE A 70 4.18 6.84 15.82
N SER A 71 3.25 7.63 16.33
CA SER A 71 3.53 8.62 17.37
C SER A 71 3.97 7.95 18.68
N SER A 72 3.36 6.82 19.05
CA SER A 72 3.75 6.04 20.22
C SER A 72 5.18 5.50 20.17
N LYS A 73 5.65 5.11 18.97
CA LYS A 73 7.01 4.60 18.77
C LYS A 73 8.07 5.71 18.65
N ASN A 74 7.69 6.90 18.19
CA ASN A 74 8.64 7.96 17.80
C ASN A 74 8.55 9.24 18.63
N GLY A 75 7.52 9.41 19.49
CA GLY A 75 7.34 10.58 20.33
C GLY A 75 7.04 11.88 19.57
N ARG A 76 6.58 11.75 18.30
CA ARG A 76 6.16 12.86 17.44
C ARG A 76 5.09 12.41 16.48
N GLY A 77 4.32 13.34 15.91
CA GLY A 77 3.36 13.06 14.86
C GLY A 77 4.02 12.63 13.52
N LEU A 78 3.27 11.95 12.68
CA LEU A 78 3.71 11.56 11.33
C LEU A 78 3.71 12.78 10.38
N GLY A 79 2.70 13.64 10.47
CA GLY A 79 2.56 14.85 9.67
C GLY A 79 1.14 15.12 9.24
N ASP A 80 0.98 15.89 8.15
CA ASP A 80 -0.29 16.33 7.60
C ASP A 80 -0.52 15.70 6.22
N VAL A 81 -1.63 14.99 6.07
CA VAL A 81 -2.09 14.27 4.87
C VAL A 81 -1.05 13.26 4.36
N ALA A 82 -0.97 12.11 5.00
CA ALA A 82 -0.20 10.99 4.51
C ALA A 82 -0.97 10.24 3.41
N THR A 83 -0.39 10.08 2.23
CA THR A 83 -1.10 9.61 1.03
C THR A 83 -0.71 8.23 0.57
N ASP A 84 0.49 7.76 0.93
CA ASP A 84 0.95 6.43 0.53
C ASP A 84 1.82 5.77 1.59
N ILE A 85 1.80 4.45 1.60
CA ILE A 85 2.63 3.60 2.44
C ILE A 85 3.01 2.35 1.67
N GLU A 86 4.31 2.08 1.57
CA GLU A 86 4.81 0.91 0.86
C GLU A 86 6.02 0.31 1.57
N ILE A 87 6.25 -1.00 1.41
CA ILE A 87 7.37 -1.72 1.98
C ILE A 87 8.31 -2.16 0.87
N TYR A 88 9.59 -1.77 1.00
CA TYR A 88 10.63 -2.21 0.08
C TYR A 88 11.87 -2.68 0.83
N GLY A 89 12.24 -3.93 0.62
CA GLY A 89 13.33 -4.58 1.35
C GLY A 89 13.05 -4.62 2.85
N SER A 90 13.92 -4.00 3.64
CA SER A 90 13.80 -3.94 5.10
C SER A 90 13.22 -2.61 5.60
N LYS A 91 12.64 -1.79 4.73
CA LYS A 91 12.15 -0.46 5.08
C LYS A 91 10.72 -0.24 4.63
N MET A 92 10.00 0.56 5.38
CA MET A 92 8.68 1.07 5.06
C MET A 92 8.80 2.56 4.73
N TYR A 93 8.15 2.99 3.68
CA TYR A 93 8.14 4.36 3.18
C TYR A 93 6.74 4.91 3.32
N VAL A 94 6.59 6.03 4.01
CA VAL A 94 5.31 6.73 4.16
C VAL A 94 5.44 8.09 3.52
N VAL A 95 4.61 8.35 2.52
CA VAL A 95 4.57 9.63 1.80
C VAL A 95 3.61 10.57 2.50
N VAL A 96 4.09 11.74 2.92
CA VAL A 96 3.30 12.72 3.67
C VAL A 96 3.19 14.00 2.83
N ASN A 97 2.05 14.17 2.17
CA ASN A 97 1.83 15.16 1.10
C ASN A 97 1.98 16.59 1.59
N THR A 98 1.13 17.02 2.50
CA THR A 98 1.08 18.42 2.96
C THR A 98 2.31 18.79 3.80
N SER A 99 2.86 17.82 4.55
CA SER A 99 4.14 18.01 5.25
C SER A 99 5.34 18.02 4.30
N ASN A 100 5.18 17.64 3.05
CA ASN A 100 6.25 17.56 2.05
C ASN A 100 7.43 16.69 2.48
N THR A 101 7.14 15.48 2.96
CA THR A 101 8.17 14.55 3.43
C THR A 101 7.90 13.12 2.95
N VAL A 102 8.95 12.30 2.95
CA VAL A 102 8.86 10.85 2.95
C VAL A 102 9.47 10.37 4.26
N GLU A 103 8.68 9.70 5.08
CA GLU A 103 9.12 9.09 6.33
C GLU A 103 9.58 7.66 6.08
N ILE A 104 10.77 7.30 6.52
CA ILE A 104 11.35 5.96 6.37
C ILE A 104 11.35 5.28 7.74
N LEU A 105 10.72 4.12 7.83
CA LEU A 105 10.55 3.36 9.07
C LEU A 105 11.18 1.96 8.98
N ASP A 106 11.51 1.43 10.13
CA ASP A 106 11.67 -0.02 10.30
C ASP A 106 10.27 -0.65 10.41
N PRO A 107 9.86 -1.50 9.47
CA PRO A 107 8.50 -2.05 9.44
C PRO A 107 8.20 -3.03 10.57
N LYS A 108 9.22 -3.56 11.25
CA LYS A 108 9.02 -4.47 12.39
C LYS A 108 8.72 -3.72 13.68
N THR A 109 9.37 -2.57 13.85
CA THR A 109 9.33 -1.82 15.11
C THR A 109 8.54 -0.52 15.04
N GLY A 110 8.20 -0.03 13.83
CA GLY A 110 7.57 1.27 13.60
C GLY A 110 8.50 2.46 13.90
N LYS A 111 9.79 2.20 14.18
CA LYS A 111 10.76 3.25 14.48
C LYS A 111 11.18 4.00 13.23
N SER A 112 11.19 5.32 13.31
CA SER A 112 11.73 6.20 12.28
C SER A 112 13.23 5.96 12.11
N ILE A 113 13.62 5.71 10.86
CA ILE A 113 15.02 5.62 10.43
C ILE A 113 15.47 7.00 9.95
N GLN A 114 14.67 7.63 9.10
CA GLN A 114 14.95 8.94 8.53
C GLN A 114 13.69 9.60 7.99
N GLN A 115 13.60 10.91 8.06
CA GLN A 115 12.63 11.72 7.33
C GLN A 115 13.36 12.46 6.21
N ILE A 116 12.87 12.33 4.96
CA ILE A 116 13.43 12.96 3.77
C ILE A 116 12.53 14.14 3.39
N PRO A 117 13.01 15.40 3.47
CA PRO A 117 12.21 16.57 3.09
C PRO A 117 12.14 16.70 1.55
N LEU A 118 10.93 16.94 1.05
CA LEU A 118 10.60 17.24 -0.35
C LEU A 118 9.95 18.62 -0.49
N SER A 119 10.57 19.63 0.08
CA SER A 119 10.02 20.98 0.28
C SER A 119 9.33 21.55 -0.97
N GLY A 120 8.04 21.87 -0.85
CA GLY A 120 7.22 22.48 -1.89
C GLY A 120 6.74 21.54 -2.99
N LYS A 121 7.01 20.23 -2.90
CA LYS A 121 6.70 19.27 -3.97
C LYS A 121 5.35 18.61 -3.85
N GLN A 122 4.78 18.54 -2.64
CA GLN A 122 3.53 17.84 -2.37
C GLN A 122 3.58 16.38 -2.91
N PRO A 123 4.43 15.50 -2.32
CA PRO A 123 4.58 14.13 -2.78
C PRO A 123 3.27 13.33 -2.66
N ARG A 124 3.05 12.33 -3.54
CA ARG A 124 1.80 11.58 -3.61
C ARG A 124 1.95 10.09 -3.37
N GLU A 125 2.68 9.40 -4.22
CA GLU A 125 2.81 7.94 -4.20
C GLU A 125 4.27 7.57 -4.39
N VAL A 126 4.65 6.34 -4.01
CA VAL A 126 6.01 5.84 -4.15
C VAL A 126 6.04 4.47 -4.86
N ALA A 127 6.95 4.30 -5.81
CA ALA A 127 7.24 3.00 -6.42
C ALA A 127 8.74 2.70 -6.33
N PHE A 128 9.10 1.43 -6.54
CA PHE A 128 10.48 0.96 -6.39
C PHE A 128 10.97 0.22 -7.61
N TYR A 129 12.23 0.44 -7.95
CA TYR A 129 12.91 -0.32 -8.98
C TYR A 129 14.43 -0.33 -8.72
N GLU A 130 15.05 -1.51 -8.72
CA GLU A 130 16.52 -1.71 -8.63
C GLU A 130 17.24 -0.86 -7.58
N GLY A 131 16.72 -0.85 -6.34
CA GLY A 131 17.35 -0.16 -5.22
C GLY A 131 17.06 1.33 -5.14
N TYR A 132 16.12 1.84 -5.93
CA TYR A 132 15.66 3.22 -5.88
C TYR A 132 14.17 3.30 -5.57
N ALA A 133 13.79 4.32 -4.80
CA ALA A 133 12.41 4.77 -4.63
C ALA A 133 12.15 5.97 -5.56
N TYR A 134 11.00 5.97 -6.19
CA TYR A 134 10.54 7.03 -7.07
C TYR A 134 9.26 7.61 -6.49
N VAL A 135 9.24 8.90 -6.24
CA VAL A 135 8.11 9.59 -5.59
C VAL A 135 7.48 10.56 -6.57
N SER A 136 6.20 10.36 -6.89
CA SER A 136 5.42 11.31 -7.69
C SER A 136 5.06 12.54 -6.85
N CYS A 137 5.01 13.71 -7.46
CA CYS A 137 4.75 14.97 -6.78
C CYS A 137 3.78 15.87 -7.55
N TYR A 138 3.00 16.65 -6.82
CA TYR A 138 2.04 17.60 -7.41
C TYR A 138 2.69 18.83 -8.07
N ASP A 139 3.96 19.10 -7.82
CA ASP A 139 4.75 20.06 -8.58
C ASP A 139 5.15 19.53 -9.98
N LYS A 140 4.60 18.38 -10.38
CA LYS A 140 4.85 17.69 -11.67
C LYS A 140 6.26 17.10 -11.79
N THR A 141 6.93 16.89 -10.68
CA THR A 141 8.24 16.19 -10.67
C THR A 141 8.09 14.77 -10.17
N VAL A 142 9.03 13.92 -10.56
CA VAL A 142 9.31 12.65 -9.92
C VAL A 142 10.68 12.74 -9.27
N VAL A 143 10.75 12.40 -7.99
CA VAL A 143 11.98 12.41 -7.19
C VAL A 143 12.52 11.00 -7.10
N LYS A 144 13.83 10.81 -7.39
CA LYS A 144 14.54 9.53 -7.24
C LYS A 144 15.36 9.55 -5.96
N ILE A 145 15.13 8.57 -5.10
CA ILE A 145 15.80 8.39 -3.80
C ILE A 145 16.56 7.06 -3.83
N ASP A 146 17.82 7.06 -3.44
CA ASP A 146 18.60 5.85 -3.23
C ASP A 146 18.16 5.17 -1.92
N THR A 147 17.72 3.91 -1.97
CA THR A 147 17.14 3.20 -0.81
C THR A 147 18.19 2.74 0.21
N THR A 148 19.48 2.79 -0.14
CA THR A 148 20.58 2.45 0.76
C THR A 148 21.05 3.68 1.54
N THR A 149 21.32 4.77 0.83
CA THR A 149 21.82 6.02 1.43
C THR A 149 20.70 6.94 1.93
N LEU A 150 19.46 6.67 1.53
CA LEU A 150 18.26 7.47 1.84
C LEU A 150 18.41 8.94 1.43
N SER A 151 19.08 9.18 0.30
CA SER A 151 19.33 10.51 -0.24
C SER A 151 18.67 10.70 -1.61
N ILE A 152 18.22 11.92 -1.89
CA ILE A 152 17.73 12.29 -3.21
C ILE A 152 18.92 12.31 -4.18
N VAL A 153 18.83 11.53 -5.25
CA VAL A 153 19.91 11.42 -6.25
C VAL A 153 19.57 12.03 -7.60
N ALA A 154 18.29 12.19 -7.94
CA ALA A 154 17.83 12.83 -9.17
C ALA A 154 16.38 13.32 -9.07
N GLN A 155 15.97 14.16 -10.02
CA GLN A 155 14.59 14.60 -10.22
C GLN A 155 14.32 14.67 -11.72
N CYS A 156 13.09 14.32 -12.11
CA CYS A 156 12.61 14.37 -13.49
C CYS A 156 11.35 15.25 -13.54
N GLN A 157 11.34 16.27 -14.41
CA GLN A 157 10.16 17.07 -14.69
C GLN A 157 9.29 16.35 -15.71
N THR A 158 8.01 16.23 -15.45
CA THR A 158 7.03 15.67 -16.39
C THR A 158 6.27 16.75 -17.14
N GLU A 159 5.67 16.37 -18.26
CA GLU A 159 4.83 17.25 -19.10
C GLU A 159 3.38 16.78 -19.07
N GLY A 160 2.60 17.27 -18.14
CA GLY A 160 1.20 16.90 -17.96
C GLY A 160 0.57 17.63 -16.80
N GLY A 161 -0.55 17.12 -16.33
CA GLY A 161 -1.13 17.52 -15.07
C GLY A 161 -0.28 17.08 -13.87
N LYS A 162 -0.80 17.27 -12.68
CA LYS A 162 -0.17 16.83 -11.42
C LYS A 162 0.02 15.32 -11.43
N CYS A 163 1.21 14.87 -11.05
CA CYS A 163 1.52 13.47 -10.95
C CYS A 163 0.73 12.82 -9.79
N GLU A 164 0.07 11.70 -10.06
CA GLU A 164 -0.63 10.91 -9.05
C GLU A 164 0.13 9.63 -8.75
N ASP A 165 -0.26 8.50 -9.31
CA ASP A 165 0.31 7.20 -9.04
C ASP A 165 1.38 6.82 -10.08
N LEU A 166 2.22 5.86 -9.73
CA LEU A 166 3.33 5.43 -10.57
C LEU A 166 3.64 3.94 -10.41
N TYR A 167 4.15 3.34 -11.48
CA TYR A 167 4.60 1.96 -11.47
C TYR A 167 5.85 1.77 -12.32
N ALA A 168 6.84 1.03 -11.81
CA ALA A 168 8.09 0.75 -12.50
C ALA A 168 8.06 -0.65 -13.14
N TYR A 169 8.44 -0.72 -14.41
CA TYR A 169 8.50 -1.97 -15.16
C TYR A 169 9.59 -1.93 -16.22
N ASN A 170 10.43 -2.95 -16.23
CA ASN A 170 11.44 -3.21 -17.28
C ASN A 170 12.29 -1.98 -17.65
N GLY A 171 12.81 -1.28 -16.63
CA GLY A 171 13.67 -0.10 -16.82
C GLY A 171 12.92 1.19 -17.15
N TYR A 172 11.59 1.20 -17.05
CA TYR A 172 10.75 2.37 -17.27
C TYR A 172 9.85 2.63 -16.06
N LEU A 173 9.54 3.91 -15.84
CA LEU A 173 8.56 4.35 -14.85
C LEU A 173 7.36 4.96 -15.56
N TYR A 174 6.18 4.50 -15.22
CA TYR A 174 4.89 4.94 -15.76
C TYR A 174 4.22 5.83 -14.71
N VAL A 175 3.99 7.10 -15.01
CA VAL A 175 3.50 8.12 -14.06
C VAL A 175 2.22 8.72 -14.58
N THR A 176 1.10 8.59 -13.84
CA THR A 176 -0.20 9.15 -14.24
C THR A 176 -0.27 10.65 -13.98
N HIS A 177 -0.99 11.37 -14.84
CA HIS A 177 -1.32 12.79 -14.70
C HIS A 177 -2.83 12.93 -14.55
N ALA A 178 -3.30 13.31 -13.35
CA ALA A 178 -4.73 13.27 -13.06
C ALA A 178 -5.44 14.59 -13.36
N TRP A 179 -4.93 15.70 -12.87
CA TRP A 179 -5.57 17.00 -12.98
C TRP A 179 -4.57 18.14 -12.87
N ASP A 180 -5.00 19.34 -13.25
CA ASP A 180 -4.24 20.57 -13.00
C ASP A 180 -5.17 21.78 -13.01
N GLN A 181 -4.60 22.95 -12.83
CA GLN A 181 -5.31 24.21 -12.88
C GLN A 181 -4.79 25.08 -14.04
N THR A 182 -5.70 25.76 -14.70
CA THR A 182 -5.35 26.83 -15.67
C THR A 182 -4.73 28.01 -14.93
N SER A 183 -4.13 28.91 -15.66
CA SER A 183 -3.62 30.18 -15.12
C SER A 183 -4.70 31.04 -14.45
N THR A 184 -5.97 30.81 -14.77
CA THR A 184 -7.14 31.46 -14.17
C THR A 184 -7.72 30.72 -12.98
N GLY A 185 -7.09 29.59 -12.57
CA GLY A 185 -7.50 28.79 -11.41
C GLY A 185 -8.59 27.73 -11.69
N SER A 186 -9.06 27.61 -12.95
CA SER A 186 -10.04 26.58 -13.29
C SER A 186 -9.38 25.20 -13.34
N THR A 187 -9.98 24.22 -12.66
CA THR A 187 -9.50 22.83 -12.70
C THR A 187 -9.83 22.18 -14.04
N TYR A 188 -8.88 21.43 -14.59
CA TYR A 188 -9.11 20.51 -15.70
C TYR A 188 -8.53 19.12 -15.36
N TYR A 189 -9.07 18.08 -15.99
CA TYR A 189 -8.60 16.71 -15.81
C TYR A 189 -7.74 16.30 -16.99
N ASP A 190 -6.55 15.76 -16.68
CA ASP A 190 -5.63 15.20 -17.68
C ASP A 190 -6.04 13.74 -17.99
N SER A 191 -5.51 13.22 -19.07
CA SER A 191 -5.76 11.83 -19.52
C SER A 191 -4.48 11.06 -19.85
N THR A 192 -3.35 11.58 -19.41
CA THR A 192 -2.05 11.11 -19.86
C THR A 192 -1.24 10.41 -18.77
N MET A 193 -0.24 9.67 -19.21
CA MET A 193 0.78 9.02 -18.41
C MET A 193 2.14 9.27 -19.07
N SER A 194 3.12 9.74 -18.30
CA SER A 194 4.52 9.83 -18.75
C SER A 194 5.22 8.50 -18.63
N VAL A 195 6.05 8.16 -19.62
CA VAL A 195 6.99 7.03 -19.59
C VAL A 195 8.39 7.59 -19.42
N ILE A 196 9.00 7.36 -18.27
CA ILE A 196 10.34 7.84 -17.91
C ILE A 196 11.32 6.69 -18.05
N ASN A 197 12.37 6.85 -18.83
CA ASN A 197 13.48 5.90 -18.91
C ASN A 197 14.34 6.00 -17.64
N LEU A 198 14.48 4.91 -16.89
CA LEU A 198 15.18 4.90 -15.60
C LEU A 198 16.71 4.92 -15.71
N ASN A 199 17.29 4.67 -16.91
CA ASN A 199 18.75 4.73 -17.12
C ASN A 199 19.26 6.18 -17.17
N ASN A 200 18.53 7.06 -17.88
CA ASN A 200 18.88 8.48 -18.00
C ASN A 200 17.98 9.42 -17.21
N PHE A 201 16.91 8.89 -16.66
CA PHE A 201 15.89 9.55 -15.85
C PHE A 201 15.22 10.74 -16.56
N THR A 202 14.80 10.51 -17.82
CA THR A 202 14.10 11.49 -18.67
C THR A 202 12.79 10.92 -19.21
N VAL A 203 11.81 11.80 -19.45
CA VAL A 203 10.57 11.42 -20.14
C VAL A 203 10.88 11.11 -21.60
N GLU A 204 10.51 9.92 -22.07
CA GLU A 204 10.67 9.49 -23.46
C GLU A 204 9.35 9.50 -24.22
N GLU A 205 8.24 9.26 -23.54
CA GLU A 205 6.94 9.12 -24.18
C GLU A 205 5.81 9.62 -23.25
N LYS A 206 4.71 10.01 -23.85
CA LYS A 206 3.46 10.30 -23.16
C LYS A 206 2.32 9.49 -23.80
N ILE A 207 1.61 8.69 -23.00
CA ILE A 207 0.54 7.80 -23.42
C ILE A 207 -0.79 8.37 -22.97
N THR A 208 -1.81 8.37 -23.82
CA THR A 208 -3.20 8.62 -23.39
C THR A 208 -3.75 7.36 -22.76
N ILE A 209 -4.02 7.39 -21.44
CA ILE A 209 -4.44 6.24 -20.66
C ILE A 209 -5.94 6.28 -20.28
N GLY A 210 -6.49 7.46 -20.10
CA GLY A 210 -7.87 7.67 -19.69
C GLY A 210 -8.04 8.88 -18.79
N LEU A 211 -9.24 9.44 -18.72
CA LEU A 211 -9.50 10.72 -18.06
C LEU A 211 -9.35 10.63 -16.55
N ASN A 212 -8.51 11.50 -15.96
CA ASN A 212 -8.25 11.60 -14.53
C ASN A 212 -7.71 10.29 -13.92
N PRO A 213 -6.57 9.76 -14.41
CA PRO A 213 -6.00 8.50 -13.94
C PRO A 213 -5.40 8.67 -12.53
N LYS A 214 -5.95 7.94 -11.57
CA LYS A 214 -5.68 8.11 -10.13
C LYS A 214 -4.86 7.00 -9.50
N GLN A 215 -5.12 5.76 -9.87
CA GLN A 215 -4.50 4.61 -9.24
C GLN A 215 -3.98 3.64 -10.29
N VAL A 216 -2.81 3.08 -10.05
CA VAL A 216 -2.16 2.10 -10.91
C VAL A 216 -1.89 0.82 -10.12
N LYS A 217 -2.32 -0.33 -10.64
CA LYS A 217 -1.99 -1.63 -10.05
C LYS A 217 -1.47 -2.60 -11.11
N PRO A 218 -0.34 -3.29 -10.87
CA PRO A 218 0.12 -4.36 -11.76
C PRO A 218 -0.89 -5.51 -11.77
N ILE A 219 -1.10 -6.10 -12.96
CA ILE A 219 -2.00 -7.23 -13.16
C ILE A 219 -1.34 -8.37 -13.92
N GLY A 220 -0.01 -8.45 -13.83
CA GLY A 220 0.81 -9.47 -14.47
C GLY A 220 0.99 -9.32 -15.99
N GLN A 221 1.89 -10.11 -16.55
CA GLN A 221 2.15 -10.20 -17.99
C GLN A 221 2.48 -8.85 -18.65
N GLY A 222 3.26 -8.00 -17.96
CA GLY A 222 3.61 -6.67 -18.48
C GLY A 222 2.41 -5.71 -18.58
N ARG A 223 1.35 -5.92 -17.80
CA ARG A 223 0.14 -5.10 -17.82
C ARG A 223 -0.09 -4.39 -16.48
N ILE A 224 -0.65 -3.19 -16.57
CA ILE A 224 -1.19 -2.45 -15.43
C ILE A 224 -2.66 -2.11 -15.65
N MET A 225 -3.42 -2.10 -14.55
CA MET A 225 -4.79 -1.59 -14.52
C MET A 225 -4.79 -0.21 -13.87
N VAL A 226 -5.50 0.73 -14.47
CA VAL A 226 -5.55 2.14 -14.06
C VAL A 226 -6.98 2.53 -13.78
N VAL A 227 -7.23 3.09 -12.59
CA VAL A 227 -8.51 3.70 -12.25
C VAL A 227 -8.54 5.10 -12.86
N CYS A 228 -9.52 5.36 -13.72
CA CYS A 228 -9.78 6.65 -14.35
C CYS A 228 -11.07 7.23 -13.78
N ASN A 229 -10.95 8.30 -12.97
CA ASN A 229 -12.10 8.85 -12.22
C ASN A 229 -13.07 9.68 -13.07
N GLY A 230 -12.80 9.83 -14.38
CA GLY A 230 -13.61 10.68 -15.24
C GLY A 230 -13.51 12.16 -14.84
N ASN A 231 -14.58 12.90 -15.04
CA ASN A 231 -14.60 14.35 -14.74
C ASN A 231 -15.60 14.76 -13.66
N TYR A 232 -16.17 13.77 -12.96
CA TYR A 232 -17.19 13.96 -11.93
C TYR A 232 -18.45 14.70 -12.43
N ALA A 233 -18.72 14.63 -13.74
CA ALA A 233 -19.86 15.22 -14.40
C ALA A 233 -20.48 14.26 -15.42
N ASP A 234 -20.15 14.39 -16.69
CA ASP A 234 -20.71 13.59 -17.78
C ASP A 234 -19.88 12.35 -18.16
N VAL A 235 -18.64 12.29 -17.67
CA VAL A 235 -17.77 11.10 -17.82
C VAL A 235 -17.61 10.42 -16.48
N SER A 236 -18.29 9.28 -16.31
CA SER A 236 -18.18 8.43 -15.12
C SER A 236 -16.80 7.78 -15.01
N SER A 237 -16.47 7.26 -13.82
CA SER A 237 -15.26 6.47 -13.60
C SER A 237 -15.27 5.18 -14.42
N TYR A 238 -14.09 4.68 -14.76
CA TYR A 238 -13.88 3.43 -15.49
C TYR A 238 -12.46 2.93 -15.28
N LEU A 239 -12.16 1.74 -15.79
CA LEU A 239 -10.83 1.17 -15.75
C LEU A 239 -10.17 1.23 -17.15
N SER A 240 -8.86 1.41 -17.17
CA SER A 240 -8.03 1.21 -18.35
C SER A 240 -6.96 0.16 -18.07
N VAL A 241 -6.63 -0.66 -19.04
CA VAL A 241 -5.49 -1.58 -19.01
C VAL A 241 -4.47 -1.15 -20.03
N LEU A 242 -3.23 -0.92 -19.57
CA LEU A 242 -2.07 -0.69 -20.44
C LEU A 242 -1.23 -1.97 -20.48
N ASN A 243 -0.96 -2.46 -21.69
CA ASN A 243 0.14 -3.37 -21.92
C ASN A 243 1.42 -2.54 -22.09
N MET A 244 2.36 -2.65 -21.15
CA MET A 244 3.55 -1.81 -21.09
C MET A 244 4.60 -2.16 -22.17
N ASP A 245 4.57 -3.38 -22.72
CA ASP A 245 5.48 -3.79 -23.78
C ASP A 245 5.01 -3.25 -25.15
N THR A 246 3.71 -3.35 -25.45
CA THR A 246 3.13 -2.94 -26.73
C THR A 246 2.59 -1.51 -26.74
N LYS A 247 2.47 -0.87 -25.59
CA LYS A 247 1.83 0.45 -25.35
C LYS A 247 0.35 0.51 -25.72
N MET A 248 -0.28 -0.64 -25.90
CA MET A 248 -1.72 -0.71 -26.21
C MET A 248 -2.55 -0.45 -24.95
N VAL A 249 -3.55 0.42 -25.07
CA VAL A 249 -4.51 0.76 -24.02
C VAL A 249 -5.85 0.15 -24.36
N HIS A 250 -6.47 -0.52 -23.40
CA HIS A 250 -7.80 -1.08 -23.48
C HIS A 250 -8.69 -0.51 -22.37
N LYS A 251 -9.82 0.12 -22.74
CA LYS A 251 -10.81 0.61 -21.79
C LYS A 251 -11.73 -0.54 -21.35
N ILE A 252 -12.03 -0.58 -20.05
CA ILE A 252 -12.98 -1.51 -19.45
C ILE A 252 -14.08 -0.68 -18.79
N ASP A 253 -15.31 -0.83 -19.24
CA ASP A 253 -16.47 -0.07 -18.76
C ASP A 253 -17.01 -0.68 -17.44
N ILE A 254 -16.13 -0.75 -16.44
CA ILE A 254 -16.46 -1.10 -15.06
C ILE A 254 -16.12 0.13 -14.20
N PRO A 255 -17.12 0.76 -13.55
CA PRO A 255 -16.89 1.89 -12.67
C PRO A 255 -16.01 1.47 -11.47
N ALA A 256 -15.03 2.32 -11.14
CA ALA A 256 -14.15 2.10 -9.98
C ALA A 256 -13.65 3.42 -9.41
N SER A 257 -13.68 3.52 -8.09
CA SER A 257 -13.01 4.58 -7.31
C SER A 257 -11.69 4.09 -6.73
N ASN A 258 -11.57 2.79 -6.47
CA ASN A 258 -10.37 2.14 -5.95
C ASN A 258 -10.35 0.67 -6.37
N ILE A 259 -9.16 0.08 -6.49
CA ILE A 259 -8.97 -1.34 -6.82
C ILE A 259 -7.90 -2.00 -5.93
N ALA A 260 -8.11 -3.27 -5.63
CA ALA A 260 -7.10 -4.17 -5.09
C ALA A 260 -6.91 -5.36 -6.04
N VAL A 261 -5.68 -5.83 -6.19
CA VAL A 261 -5.34 -6.96 -7.07
C VAL A 261 -4.85 -8.14 -6.24
N TYR A 262 -5.31 -9.34 -6.55
CA TYR A 262 -4.86 -10.56 -5.92
C TYR A 262 -4.06 -11.42 -6.92
N ASN A 263 -2.75 -11.52 -6.70
CA ASN A 263 -1.82 -12.45 -7.36
C ASN A 263 -2.05 -12.60 -8.87
N ASP A 264 -2.27 -11.51 -9.58
CA ASP A 264 -2.55 -11.48 -11.03
C ASP A 264 -3.75 -12.35 -11.48
N VAL A 265 -4.61 -12.78 -10.55
CA VAL A 265 -5.76 -13.66 -10.80
C VAL A 265 -7.04 -12.85 -10.96
N TYR A 266 -7.31 -11.98 -10.01
CA TYR A 266 -8.48 -11.10 -10.06
C TYR A 266 -8.18 -9.73 -9.43
N ALA A 267 -8.95 -8.73 -9.84
CA ALA A 267 -9.04 -7.47 -9.13
C ALA A 267 -10.40 -7.36 -8.42
N LEU A 268 -10.42 -6.68 -7.29
CA LEU A 268 -11.63 -6.26 -6.63
C LEU A 268 -11.72 -4.74 -6.74
N ALA A 269 -12.71 -4.26 -7.51
CA ALA A 269 -13.00 -2.85 -7.70
C ALA A 269 -14.11 -2.40 -6.75
N TYR A 270 -13.94 -1.24 -6.17
CA TYR A 270 -14.96 -0.55 -5.42
C TYR A 270 -15.36 0.73 -6.16
N ASN A 271 -16.66 0.98 -6.29
CA ASN A 271 -17.19 2.23 -6.80
C ASN A 271 -18.26 2.81 -5.85
N TYR A 272 -18.21 4.11 -5.67
CA TYR A 272 -19.24 4.89 -5.01
C TYR A 272 -19.88 5.83 -6.03
N ASP A 273 -21.17 5.67 -6.24
CA ASP A 273 -21.94 6.58 -7.08
C ASP A 273 -22.43 7.78 -6.25
N TRP A 274 -21.81 8.91 -6.44
CA TRP A 274 -22.14 10.15 -5.72
C TRP A 274 -23.54 10.69 -6.01
N THR A 275 -24.18 10.22 -7.09
CA THR A 275 -25.53 10.65 -7.47
C THR A 275 -26.59 9.84 -6.73
N THR A 276 -26.39 8.53 -6.66
CA THR A 276 -27.37 7.60 -6.06
C THR A 276 -27.00 7.20 -4.64
N GLY A 277 -25.74 7.38 -4.22
CA GLY A 277 -25.19 6.85 -2.98
C GLY A 277 -24.94 5.35 -3.03
N GLU A 278 -25.05 4.72 -4.19
CA GLU A 278 -24.85 3.28 -4.35
C GLU A 278 -23.38 2.92 -4.23
N GLN A 279 -23.12 1.84 -3.50
CA GLN A 279 -21.80 1.24 -3.30
C GLN A 279 -21.75 -0.11 -3.98
N VAL A 280 -20.85 -0.27 -4.94
CA VAL A 280 -20.72 -1.51 -5.72
C VAL A 280 -19.31 -2.05 -5.61
N PHE A 281 -19.22 -3.32 -5.25
CA PHE A 281 -17.96 -4.07 -5.32
C PHE A 281 -18.02 -5.05 -6.49
N THR A 282 -17.05 -4.99 -7.39
CA THR A 282 -16.97 -5.83 -8.59
C THR A 282 -15.70 -6.65 -8.56
N LYS A 283 -15.84 -7.97 -8.58
CA LYS A 283 -14.71 -8.88 -8.79
C LYS A 283 -14.47 -9.05 -10.29
N ILE A 284 -13.28 -8.76 -10.76
CA ILE A 284 -12.90 -8.72 -12.18
C ILE A 284 -11.88 -9.84 -12.42
N ASP A 285 -12.19 -10.77 -13.31
CA ASP A 285 -11.23 -11.76 -13.80
C ASP A 285 -10.18 -11.09 -14.70
N LEU A 286 -8.90 -11.22 -14.37
CA LEU A 286 -7.81 -10.51 -15.06
C LEU A 286 -7.39 -11.13 -16.40
N ASN A 287 -7.94 -12.29 -16.78
CA ASN A 287 -7.72 -12.88 -18.07
C ASN A 287 -8.79 -12.41 -19.09
N THR A 288 -10.03 -12.30 -18.64
CA THR A 288 -11.19 -11.99 -19.50
C THR A 288 -11.69 -10.57 -19.35
N PHE A 289 -11.31 -9.89 -18.26
CA PHE A 289 -11.84 -8.58 -17.82
C PHE A 289 -13.37 -8.55 -17.61
N VAL A 290 -13.96 -9.72 -17.35
CA VAL A 290 -15.36 -9.83 -17.00
C VAL A 290 -15.54 -9.55 -15.52
N GLY A 291 -16.40 -8.60 -15.18
CA GLY A 291 -16.79 -8.25 -13.82
C GLY A 291 -18.00 -9.05 -13.35
N THR A 292 -17.98 -9.45 -12.10
CA THR A 292 -19.12 -10.02 -11.37
C THR A 292 -19.29 -9.32 -10.03
N THR A 293 -20.51 -9.14 -9.58
CA THR A 293 -20.75 -8.53 -8.24
C THR A 293 -20.05 -9.35 -7.17
N TRP A 294 -19.23 -8.68 -6.37
CA TRP A 294 -18.67 -9.28 -5.15
C TRP A 294 -19.60 -8.97 -3.99
N ASN A 295 -20.31 -10.01 -3.53
CA ASN A 295 -21.18 -9.89 -2.39
C ASN A 295 -20.38 -10.10 -1.11
N TYR A 296 -20.39 -9.11 -0.24
CA TYR A 296 -19.86 -9.24 1.12
C TYR A 296 -21.03 -9.39 2.10
N ASP A 297 -20.72 -9.79 3.35
CA ASP A 297 -21.73 -9.99 4.38
C ASP A 297 -22.56 -8.71 4.57
N GLY A 298 -23.75 -8.73 3.99
CA GLY A 298 -24.65 -7.59 3.87
C GLY A 298 -25.24 -7.08 5.20
N GLY A 299 -24.92 -7.73 6.33
CA GLY A 299 -25.20 -7.19 7.65
C GLY A 299 -24.27 -6.06 8.08
N LYS A 300 -23.26 -5.73 7.26
CA LYS A 300 -22.26 -4.71 7.56
C LYS A 300 -22.48 -3.50 6.64
N SER A 301 -22.92 -2.40 7.24
CA SER A 301 -23.07 -1.13 6.54
C SER A 301 -21.73 -0.39 6.56
N LEU A 302 -21.15 -0.22 5.38
CA LEU A 302 -20.04 0.71 5.16
C LEU A 302 -20.64 2.09 4.85
N VAL A 303 -20.08 3.13 5.43
CA VAL A 303 -20.58 4.52 5.26
C VAL A 303 -19.84 5.19 4.09
N SER A 304 -18.53 5.23 4.17
CA SER A 304 -17.65 5.81 3.15
C SER A 304 -16.44 4.90 2.94
N PRO A 305 -16.58 3.75 2.25
CA PRO A 305 -15.44 2.90 1.92
C PRO A 305 -14.37 3.71 1.20
N TYR A 306 -13.11 3.55 1.63
CA TYR A 306 -12.04 4.40 1.15
C TYR A 306 -10.86 3.60 0.61
N GLY A 307 -10.14 2.86 1.46
CA GLY A 307 -9.08 1.95 1.05
C GLY A 307 -9.58 0.53 0.87
N ILE A 308 -8.98 -0.22 -0.05
CA ILE A 308 -9.21 -1.64 -0.23
C ILE A 308 -7.89 -2.35 -0.48
N ALA A 309 -7.67 -3.47 0.19
CA ALA A 309 -6.51 -4.33 -0.03
C ALA A 309 -6.86 -5.80 0.15
N ILE A 310 -6.14 -6.67 -0.53
CA ILE A 310 -6.28 -8.12 -0.40
C ILE A 310 -4.97 -8.67 0.12
N ASP A 311 -5.01 -9.36 1.25
CA ASP A 311 -3.84 -10.00 1.82
C ASP A 311 -3.33 -11.13 0.90
N PRO A 312 -2.10 -11.04 0.39
CA PRO A 312 -1.58 -12.02 -0.54
C PRO A 312 -1.38 -13.42 0.07
N GLN A 313 -1.32 -13.53 1.40
CA GLN A 313 -1.13 -14.80 2.10
C GLN A 313 -2.45 -15.50 2.44
N THR A 314 -3.44 -14.73 2.93
CA THR A 314 -4.70 -15.29 3.43
C THR A 314 -5.88 -15.13 2.47
N GLN A 315 -5.76 -14.27 1.46
CA GLN A 315 -6.84 -13.80 0.58
C GLN A 315 -7.92 -12.99 1.30
N ASN A 316 -7.70 -12.63 2.55
CA ASN A 316 -8.64 -11.78 3.26
C ASN A 316 -8.68 -10.40 2.62
N THR A 317 -9.87 -9.86 2.46
CA THR A 317 -10.11 -8.52 1.96
C THR A 317 -10.27 -7.56 3.12
N TYR A 318 -9.48 -6.50 3.10
CA TYR A 318 -9.53 -5.40 4.05
C TYR A 318 -10.16 -4.20 3.35
N ILE A 319 -11.19 -3.63 3.97
CA ILE A 319 -11.87 -2.43 3.49
C ILE A 319 -11.86 -1.42 4.62
N THR A 320 -11.30 -0.25 4.36
CA THR A 320 -11.39 0.85 5.32
C THR A 320 -12.63 1.70 5.06
N ASP A 321 -13.20 2.25 6.11
CA ASP A 321 -14.36 3.12 6.07
C ASP A 321 -14.01 4.44 6.74
N ALA A 322 -13.92 5.50 5.95
CA ALA A 322 -13.53 6.83 6.42
C ALA A 322 -14.66 7.57 7.14
N GLN A 323 -15.85 6.97 7.28
CA GLN A 323 -17.01 7.57 7.93
C GLN A 323 -17.34 8.95 7.31
N ASN A 324 -17.08 10.03 8.02
CA ASN A 324 -17.31 11.40 7.58
C ASN A 324 -16.00 12.15 7.25
N TYR A 325 -14.84 11.44 7.20
CA TYR A 325 -13.50 12.01 6.97
C TYR A 325 -13.03 13.02 8.03
N GLN A 326 -13.71 13.12 9.17
CA GLN A 326 -13.40 14.06 10.26
C GLN A 326 -13.23 13.38 11.61
N THR A 327 -13.74 12.15 11.72
CA THR A 327 -13.65 11.31 12.91
C THR A 327 -12.89 10.05 12.58
N ASN A 328 -12.51 9.29 13.61
CA ASN A 328 -11.94 7.97 13.44
C ASN A 328 -12.78 7.14 12.49
N GLY A 329 -12.10 6.44 11.61
CA GLY A 329 -12.68 5.48 10.69
C GLY A 329 -12.59 4.06 11.22
N ASP A 330 -12.92 3.12 10.36
CA ASP A 330 -12.92 1.70 10.67
C ASP A 330 -12.14 0.90 9.61
N VAL A 331 -11.63 -0.26 10.01
CA VAL A 331 -11.21 -1.31 9.08
C VAL A 331 -12.09 -2.53 9.26
N TYR A 332 -12.63 -3.02 8.16
CA TYR A 332 -13.41 -4.25 8.06
C TYR A 332 -12.57 -5.33 7.40
N VAL A 333 -12.63 -6.54 7.94
CA VAL A 333 -11.94 -7.70 7.39
C VAL A 333 -12.97 -8.73 6.96
N PHE A 334 -12.84 -9.20 5.73
CA PHE A 334 -13.67 -10.25 5.13
C PHE A 334 -12.79 -11.37 4.63
N ASP A 335 -13.30 -12.59 4.62
CA ASP A 335 -12.60 -13.71 3.97
C ASP A 335 -12.72 -13.63 2.43
N ALA A 336 -12.05 -14.55 1.74
CA ALA A 336 -12.06 -14.64 0.27
C ALA A 336 -13.47 -14.81 -0.34
N GLN A 337 -14.45 -15.22 0.43
CA GLN A 337 -15.84 -15.39 0.04
C GLN A 337 -16.73 -14.18 0.41
N GLY A 338 -16.13 -13.14 1.02
CA GLY A 338 -16.86 -11.94 1.46
C GLY A 338 -17.57 -12.11 2.80
N ARG A 339 -17.29 -13.18 3.58
CA ARG A 339 -17.88 -13.35 4.91
C ARG A 339 -17.12 -12.46 5.91
N PHE A 340 -17.86 -11.78 6.75
CA PHE A 340 -17.30 -10.89 7.77
C PHE A 340 -16.45 -11.67 8.79
N ILE A 341 -15.26 -11.15 9.07
CA ILE A 341 -14.35 -11.67 10.10
C ILE A 341 -14.31 -10.73 11.29
N SER A 342 -13.92 -9.47 11.09
CA SER A 342 -13.75 -8.51 12.17
C SER A 342 -13.94 -7.07 11.72
N LYS A 343 -14.14 -6.17 12.70
CA LYS A 343 -14.15 -4.72 12.52
C LYS A 343 -13.37 -4.09 13.67
N HIS A 344 -12.52 -3.12 13.37
CA HIS A 344 -11.78 -2.34 14.35
C HIS A 344 -11.81 -0.86 13.99
N GLU A 345 -11.92 -0.01 15.01
CA GLU A 345 -11.73 1.43 14.82
C GLU A 345 -10.25 1.72 14.59
N CYS A 346 -9.95 2.56 13.61
CA CYS A 346 -8.61 3.07 13.30
C CYS A 346 -8.60 4.61 13.32
N GLY A 347 -7.53 5.25 12.81
CA GLY A 347 -7.45 6.72 12.81
C GLY A 347 -8.35 7.38 11.77
N ILE A 348 -8.20 8.70 11.59
CA ILE A 348 -9.02 9.53 10.69
C ILE A 348 -8.58 9.31 9.23
N GLY A 349 -9.55 9.10 8.34
CA GLY A 349 -9.29 8.94 6.90
C GLY A 349 -8.39 7.75 6.57
N PRO A 350 -8.74 6.51 7.00
CA PRO A 350 -7.92 5.34 6.72
C PRO A 350 -7.97 5.01 5.23
N SER A 351 -6.84 5.12 4.52
CA SER A 351 -6.79 5.12 3.05
C SER A 351 -6.01 3.97 2.43
N LYS A 352 -4.91 3.57 3.05
CA LYS A 352 -4.02 2.54 2.49
C LYS A 352 -3.75 1.44 3.51
N ILE A 353 -3.50 0.24 2.99
CA ILE A 353 -3.21 -0.94 3.82
C ILE A 353 -2.03 -1.67 3.20
N VAL A 354 -1.02 -1.99 4.01
CA VAL A 354 0.12 -2.82 3.61
C VAL A 354 0.34 -3.97 4.57
N PHE A 355 0.92 -5.04 4.06
CA PHE A 355 1.16 -6.28 4.78
C PHE A 355 2.66 -6.55 4.90
N LEU A 356 3.12 -6.94 6.12
CA LEU A 356 4.49 -7.41 6.40
C LEU A 356 4.72 -8.82 5.89
#